data_cd352041d5864f8ceef14b37f22ff0e4
#
_entry.id   cd352041d5864f8ceef14b37f22ff0e4
#
_cell.length_a   1.000
_cell.length_b   1.000
_cell.length_c   1.000
_cell.angle_alpha   90.00
_cell.angle_beta   90.00
_cell.angle_gamma   90.00
#
_symmetry.space_group_name_H-M   'P 1'
#
loop_
_entity.id
_entity.type
_entity.pdbx_description
1 polymer ?
#
loop_
_entity_poly.entity_id
_entity_poly.type
_entity_poly.pdbx_seq_one_letter_code
_entity_poly.pdbx_strand_id
1 'polypeptide(L)'
;MAEQPQSSQLPDWIQNHLQRYTASDGADGYLWDASLGGGKGMIPTLLLTTVGRKSGRELTMPLIFGQSGDDYVVVASKGGAPAHPAWYLNLEADPAVRVQVKADKFTARARTAQGPERDALWKKMVAIYAPYELYQTKTDRQIPVVVLERS
;
A
#
# COMPACT_ATOMS: atom_id res chain seq x y z
N MET A 1 -2.48 -30.71 4.62
CA MET A 1 -2.76 -29.88 3.47
C MET A 1 -1.71 -28.82 3.34
N ALA A 2 -1.27 -28.63 2.15
CA ALA A 2 -0.30 -27.57 1.93
C ALA A 2 -0.94 -26.22 2.27
N GLU A 3 -0.25 -25.44 3.06
CA GLU A 3 -0.72 -24.14 3.40
C GLU A 3 -0.59 -23.21 2.20
N GLN A 4 -1.62 -22.43 1.94
CA GLN A 4 -1.63 -21.52 0.81
C GLN A 4 -0.67 -20.35 1.08
N PRO A 5 0.21 -20.00 0.14
CA PRO A 5 0.92 -18.72 0.23
C PRO A 5 -0.07 -17.58 0.30
N GLN A 6 0.24 -16.52 1.03
CA GLN A 6 -0.66 -15.38 1.12
C GLN A 6 -0.97 -14.79 -0.26
N SER A 7 0.02 -14.77 -1.16
CA SER A 7 -0.18 -14.28 -2.52
C SER A 7 -1.23 -15.07 -3.29
N SER A 8 -1.40 -16.38 -3.01
CA SER A 8 -2.40 -17.19 -3.70
C SER A 8 -3.82 -16.87 -3.29
N GLN A 9 -4.01 -16.09 -2.23
CA GLN A 9 -5.33 -15.62 -1.78
C GLN A 9 -5.71 -14.29 -2.40
N LEU A 10 -4.80 -13.66 -3.11
CA LEU A 10 -5.04 -12.36 -3.74
C LEU A 10 -5.76 -12.54 -5.07
N PRO A 11 -6.57 -11.54 -5.47
CA PRO A 11 -7.18 -11.55 -6.80
C PRO A 11 -6.13 -11.69 -7.91
N ASP A 12 -6.52 -12.30 -9.02
CA ASP A 12 -5.60 -12.55 -10.13
C ASP A 12 -4.94 -11.28 -10.65
N TRP A 13 -5.69 -10.17 -10.72
CA TRP A 13 -5.13 -8.92 -11.24
C TRP A 13 -4.01 -8.37 -10.33
N ILE A 14 -4.13 -8.59 -9.01
CA ILE A 14 -3.08 -8.21 -8.08
C ILE A 14 -1.86 -9.11 -8.25
N GLN A 15 -2.08 -10.42 -8.35
CA GLN A 15 -0.98 -11.37 -8.57
C GLN A 15 -0.24 -11.05 -9.86
N ASN A 16 -0.96 -10.74 -10.94
CA ASN A 16 -0.36 -10.36 -12.21
C ASN A 16 0.44 -9.06 -12.09
N HIS A 17 -0.09 -8.08 -11.37
CA HIS A 17 0.60 -6.82 -11.14
C HIS A 17 1.92 -7.05 -10.42
N LEU A 18 1.89 -7.84 -9.33
CA LEU A 18 3.09 -8.18 -8.57
C LEU A 18 4.12 -8.89 -9.45
N GLN A 19 3.68 -9.87 -10.23
CA GLN A 19 4.57 -10.64 -11.08
C GLN A 19 5.25 -9.76 -12.13
N ARG A 20 4.49 -8.90 -12.81
CA ARG A 20 5.04 -7.99 -13.81
C ARG A 20 6.01 -6.99 -13.19
N TYR A 21 5.64 -6.47 -12.01
CA TYR A 21 6.48 -5.50 -11.31
C TYR A 21 7.82 -6.12 -10.89
N THR A 22 7.78 -7.28 -10.25
CA THR A 22 9.00 -7.94 -9.78
C THR A 22 9.87 -8.44 -10.92
N ALA A 23 9.27 -8.97 -11.98
CA ALA A 23 10.02 -9.50 -13.13
C ALA A 23 10.74 -8.40 -13.91
N SER A 24 10.23 -7.17 -13.89
CA SER A 24 10.77 -6.05 -14.67
C SER A 24 11.44 -4.99 -13.83
N ASP A 25 11.57 -5.19 -12.51
CA ASP A 25 12.03 -4.17 -11.55
C ASP A 25 11.24 -2.87 -11.72
N GLY A 26 9.93 -3.01 -11.88
CA GLY A 26 9.01 -1.89 -11.93
C GLY A 26 8.85 -1.24 -13.28
N ALA A 27 9.63 -1.62 -14.29
CA ALA A 27 9.43 -1.09 -15.64
C ALA A 27 8.01 -1.37 -16.15
N ASP A 28 7.49 -2.55 -15.82
CA ASP A 28 6.08 -2.90 -16.03
C ASP A 28 5.41 -2.98 -14.66
N GLY A 29 4.39 -2.16 -14.44
CA GLY A 29 3.61 -2.18 -13.21
C GLY A 29 3.84 -1.02 -12.25
N TYR A 30 4.92 -0.24 -12.43
CA TYR A 30 5.13 0.95 -11.61
C TYR A 30 3.98 1.94 -11.73
N LEU A 31 3.51 2.15 -12.95
CA LEU A 31 2.34 2.99 -13.19
C LEU A 31 1.08 2.11 -13.27
N TRP A 32 0.07 2.51 -12.54
CA TRP A 32 -1.22 1.84 -12.50
C TRP A 32 -2.30 2.75 -13.05
N ASP A 33 -3.20 2.18 -13.87
CA ASP A 33 -4.31 2.93 -14.43
C ASP A 33 -5.36 3.18 -13.34
N ALA A 34 -5.39 4.40 -12.83
CA ALA A 34 -6.29 4.77 -11.73
C ALA A 34 -7.76 4.73 -12.12
N SER A 35 -8.09 4.76 -13.41
CA SER A 35 -9.48 4.67 -13.85
C SER A 35 -10.11 3.34 -13.49
N LEU A 36 -9.30 2.28 -13.30
CA LEU A 36 -9.80 0.99 -12.86
C LEU A 36 -10.43 1.05 -11.47
N GLY A 37 -10.03 2.01 -10.64
CA GLY A 37 -10.59 2.22 -9.32
C GLY A 37 -11.42 3.50 -9.19
N GLY A 38 -11.73 4.16 -10.30
CA GLY A 38 -12.51 5.39 -10.30
C GLY A 38 -11.70 6.67 -10.24
N GLY A 39 -10.37 6.57 -10.29
CA GLY A 39 -9.49 7.73 -10.37
C GLY A 39 -9.21 8.14 -11.81
N LYS A 40 -8.13 8.87 -12.02
CA LYS A 40 -7.77 9.39 -13.34
C LYS A 40 -6.28 9.23 -13.61
N GLY A 41 -5.97 8.80 -14.81
CA GLY A 41 -4.60 8.73 -15.32
C GLY A 41 -3.79 7.58 -14.75
N MET A 42 -2.51 7.60 -15.06
CA MET A 42 -1.54 6.60 -14.59
C MET A 42 -0.87 7.15 -13.35
N ILE A 43 -0.87 6.37 -12.27
CA ILE A 43 -0.30 6.81 -10.99
C ILE A 43 0.73 5.81 -10.50
N PRO A 44 1.75 6.28 -9.73
CA PRO A 44 2.84 5.41 -9.32
C PRO A 44 2.42 4.45 -8.22
N THR A 45 2.97 3.23 -8.29
CA THR A 45 2.81 2.21 -7.26
C THR A 45 4.15 1.70 -6.79
N LEU A 46 4.17 1.25 -5.55
CA LEU A 46 5.31 0.54 -4.96
C LEU A 46 4.85 -0.83 -4.51
N LEU A 47 5.81 -1.70 -4.20
CA LEU A 47 5.53 -2.97 -3.55
C LEU A 47 5.89 -2.84 -2.07
N LEU A 48 4.94 -3.14 -1.20
CA LEU A 48 5.15 -3.17 0.25
C LEU A 48 5.07 -4.60 0.73
N THR A 49 6.14 -5.06 1.40
CA THR A 49 6.19 -6.39 1.99
C THR A 49 6.17 -6.28 3.52
N THR A 50 5.18 -6.92 4.12
CA THR A 50 5.02 -7.00 5.57
C THR A 50 5.12 -8.44 6.02
N VAL A 51 5.39 -8.65 7.31
CA VAL A 51 5.42 -9.99 7.90
C VAL A 51 4.05 -10.28 8.50
N GLY A 52 3.46 -11.40 8.11
CA GLY A 52 2.15 -11.81 8.59
C GLY A 52 2.15 -11.98 10.11
N ARG A 53 1.28 -11.24 10.79
CA ARG A 53 1.21 -11.21 12.26
C ARG A 53 0.79 -12.55 12.88
N LYS A 54 0.17 -13.41 12.07
CA LYS A 54 -0.27 -14.73 12.52
C LYS A 54 0.60 -15.84 11.97
N SER A 55 0.92 -15.77 10.68
CA SER A 55 1.63 -16.86 9.99
C SER A 55 3.15 -16.69 10.00
N GLY A 56 3.65 -15.48 10.21
CA GLY A 56 5.07 -15.16 10.04
C GLY A 56 5.52 -15.10 8.59
N ARG A 57 4.62 -15.32 7.63
CA ARG A 57 4.96 -15.28 6.21
C ARG A 57 4.85 -13.87 5.66
N GLU A 58 5.61 -13.61 4.64
CA GLU A 58 5.60 -12.31 3.98
C GLU A 58 4.35 -12.15 3.12
N LEU A 59 3.78 -10.95 3.18
CA LEU A 59 2.69 -10.52 2.30
C LEU A 59 3.19 -9.31 1.53
N THR A 60 3.19 -9.40 0.20
CA THR A 60 3.59 -8.29 -0.67
C THR A 60 2.37 -7.76 -1.41
N MET A 61 2.19 -6.43 -1.38
CA MET A 61 1.06 -5.77 -2.02
C MET A 61 1.52 -4.60 -2.87
N PRO A 62 0.93 -4.41 -4.06
CA PRO A 62 1.13 -3.18 -4.83
C PRO A 62 0.24 -2.09 -4.26
N LEU A 63 0.81 -0.94 -3.96
CA LEU A 63 0.09 0.17 -3.34
C LEU A 63 0.41 1.48 -4.05
N ILE A 64 -0.61 2.31 -4.24
CA ILE A 64 -0.42 3.70 -4.66
C ILE A 64 0.41 4.39 -3.58
N PHE A 65 1.35 5.24 -3.98
CA PHE A 65 2.15 5.97 -3.01
C PHE A 65 2.30 7.45 -3.39
N GLY A 66 2.56 8.25 -2.37
CA GLY A 66 3.04 9.62 -2.49
C GLY A 66 4.36 9.74 -1.77
N GLN A 67 4.97 10.92 -1.85
CA GLN A 67 6.24 11.19 -1.17
C GLN A 67 6.11 12.41 -0.27
N SER A 68 6.81 12.36 0.85
CA SER A 68 6.93 13.47 1.78
C SER A 68 8.40 13.56 2.19
N GLY A 69 9.13 14.50 1.58
CA GLY A 69 10.59 14.51 1.71
C GLY A 69 11.20 13.22 1.16
N ASP A 70 11.97 12.54 1.99
CA ASP A 70 12.59 11.26 1.63
C ASP A 70 11.71 10.06 1.97
N ASP A 71 10.54 10.30 2.58
CA ASP A 71 9.64 9.23 3.01
C ASP A 71 8.59 8.94 1.95
N TYR A 72 8.07 7.71 1.99
CA TYR A 72 6.97 7.29 1.13
C TYR A 72 5.69 7.22 1.95
N VAL A 73 4.55 7.49 1.32
CA VAL A 73 3.25 7.54 1.98
C VAL A 73 2.27 6.62 1.26
N VAL A 74 1.59 5.78 2.01
CA VAL A 74 0.55 4.88 1.48
C VAL A 74 -0.70 5.02 2.34
N VAL A 75 -1.84 4.60 1.80
CA VAL A 75 -3.14 4.73 2.46
C VAL A 75 -3.78 3.35 2.62
N ALA A 76 -4.16 3.02 3.85
CA ALA A 76 -4.75 1.72 4.17
C ALA A 76 -6.27 1.74 4.01
N SER A 77 -6.72 2.04 2.79
CA SER A 77 -8.15 2.28 2.52
C SER A 77 -8.96 1.00 2.37
N LYS A 78 -8.41 -0.02 1.73
CA LYS A 78 -9.14 -1.24 1.38
C LYS A 78 -10.51 -0.94 0.75
N GLY A 79 -10.56 0.10 -0.11
CA GLY A 79 -11.79 0.51 -0.79
C GLY A 79 -12.90 1.02 0.13
N GLY A 80 -12.58 1.40 1.36
CA GLY A 80 -13.55 1.84 2.36
C GLY A 80 -14.21 0.70 3.12
N ALA A 81 -13.62 -0.49 3.10
CA ALA A 81 -14.12 -1.63 3.87
C ALA A 81 -14.11 -1.32 5.38
N PRO A 82 -14.99 -1.96 6.16
CA PRO A 82 -15.09 -1.68 7.60
C PRO A 82 -13.87 -2.13 8.40
N ALA A 83 -13.06 -3.04 7.85
CA ALA A 83 -11.84 -3.52 8.50
C ALA A 83 -10.60 -2.98 7.78
N HIS A 84 -9.51 -2.85 8.54
CA HIS A 84 -8.22 -2.49 7.95
C HIS A 84 -7.71 -3.62 7.05
N PRO A 85 -6.91 -3.29 6.01
CA PRO A 85 -6.26 -4.34 5.21
C PRO A 85 -5.27 -5.13 6.04
N ALA A 86 -5.06 -6.40 5.64
CA ALA A 86 -4.16 -7.29 6.37
C ALA A 86 -2.74 -6.72 6.51
N TRP A 87 -2.23 -6.07 5.44
CA TRP A 87 -0.88 -5.52 5.49
C TRP A 87 -0.74 -4.41 6.54
N TYR A 88 -1.81 -3.64 6.78
CA TYR A 88 -1.79 -2.61 7.81
C TYR A 88 -1.72 -3.24 9.20
N LEU A 89 -2.53 -4.25 9.45
CA LEU A 89 -2.51 -4.97 10.73
C LEU A 89 -1.14 -5.64 10.95
N ASN A 90 -0.53 -6.13 9.89
CA ASN A 90 0.80 -6.72 9.96
C ASN A 90 1.85 -5.69 10.38
N LEU A 91 1.84 -4.50 9.78
CA LEU A 91 2.84 -3.48 10.11
C LEU A 91 2.59 -2.83 11.47
N GLU A 92 1.37 -2.86 11.97
CA GLU A 92 1.12 -2.45 13.35
C GLU A 92 1.76 -3.42 14.33
N ALA A 93 1.72 -4.71 14.02
CA ALA A 93 2.35 -5.73 14.86
C ALA A 93 3.88 -5.74 14.72
N ASP A 94 4.38 -5.49 13.50
CA ASP A 94 5.82 -5.43 13.21
C ASP A 94 6.07 -4.33 12.18
N PRO A 95 6.55 -3.16 12.62
CA PRO A 95 6.74 -2.01 11.73
C PRO A 95 7.93 -2.12 10.80
N ALA A 96 8.77 -3.14 10.92
CA ALA A 96 9.86 -3.38 9.99
C ALA A 96 9.29 -3.95 8.69
N VAL A 97 9.47 -3.23 7.59
CA VAL A 97 8.91 -3.59 6.29
C VAL A 97 9.96 -3.51 5.20
N ARG A 98 9.66 -4.10 4.05
CA ARG A 98 10.48 -3.94 2.86
C ARG A 98 9.67 -3.23 1.79
N VAL A 99 10.35 -2.41 1.01
CA VAL A 99 9.72 -1.57 -0.01
C VAL A 99 10.50 -1.73 -1.31
N GLN A 100 9.77 -1.77 -2.41
CA GLN A 100 10.39 -1.71 -3.74
C GLN A 100 9.70 -0.61 -4.54
N VAL A 101 10.49 0.35 -4.99
CA VAL A 101 10.05 1.43 -5.87
C VAL A 101 10.87 1.31 -7.15
N LYS A 102 10.25 0.80 -8.22
CA LYS A 102 10.96 0.39 -9.42
C LYS A 102 12.07 -0.61 -9.06
N ALA A 103 13.32 -0.33 -9.42
CA ALA A 103 14.45 -1.20 -9.10
C ALA A 103 15.03 -0.96 -7.71
N ASP A 104 14.58 0.10 -7.01
CA ASP A 104 15.11 0.47 -5.69
C ASP A 104 14.42 -0.37 -4.61
N LYS A 105 15.17 -1.27 -4.00
CA LYS A 105 14.69 -2.16 -2.94
C LYS A 105 15.36 -1.79 -1.63
N PHE A 106 14.57 -1.53 -0.59
CA PHE A 106 15.10 -1.08 0.69
C PHE A 106 14.22 -1.51 1.85
N THR A 107 14.78 -1.46 3.05
CA THR A 107 14.01 -1.64 4.27
C THR A 107 13.54 -0.29 4.78
N ALA A 108 12.40 -0.32 5.49
CA ALA A 108 11.80 0.88 6.04
C ALA A 108 11.12 0.56 7.37
N ARG A 109 10.84 1.61 8.12
CA ARG A 109 10.03 1.52 9.32
C ARG A 109 8.71 2.24 9.06
N ALA A 110 7.62 1.52 9.27
CA ALA A 110 6.28 2.06 9.05
C ALA A 110 5.74 2.72 10.31
N ARG A 111 5.08 3.86 10.15
CA ARG A 111 4.32 4.49 11.24
C ARG A 111 3.04 5.09 10.70
N THR A 112 2.02 5.16 11.53
CA THR A 112 0.76 5.78 11.18
C THR A 112 0.83 7.28 11.50
N ALA A 113 0.57 8.12 10.49
CA ALA A 113 0.54 9.56 10.68
C ALA A 113 -0.68 9.97 11.51
N GLN A 114 -0.53 11.00 12.33
CA GLN A 114 -1.60 11.48 13.20
C GLN A 114 -1.64 13.00 13.21
N GLY A 115 -2.79 13.56 13.60
CA GLY A 115 -2.96 14.99 13.77
C GLY A 115 -2.72 15.79 12.50
N PRO A 116 -2.07 16.95 12.59
CA PRO A 116 -1.84 17.82 11.43
C PRO A 116 -1.04 17.14 10.31
N GLU A 117 -0.08 16.29 10.65
CA GLU A 117 0.66 15.53 9.64
C GLU A 117 -0.26 14.64 8.82
N ARG A 118 -1.14 13.91 9.52
CA ARG A 118 -2.11 13.05 8.82
C ARG A 118 -3.00 13.86 7.88
N ASP A 119 -3.49 14.99 8.35
CA ASP A 119 -4.39 15.82 7.54
C ASP A 119 -3.70 16.33 6.27
N ALA A 120 -2.46 16.77 6.39
CA ALA A 120 -1.69 17.24 5.25
C ALA A 120 -1.40 16.12 4.26
N LEU A 121 -1.02 14.94 4.75
CA LEU A 121 -0.73 13.79 3.90
C LEU A 121 -1.99 13.22 3.27
N TRP A 122 -3.12 13.24 3.99
CA TRP A 122 -4.40 12.82 3.43
C TRP A 122 -4.76 13.65 2.20
N LYS A 123 -4.63 14.97 2.31
CA LYS A 123 -4.90 15.88 1.19
C LYS A 123 -3.98 15.58 0.01
N LYS A 124 -2.71 15.33 0.28
CA LYS A 124 -1.74 14.98 -0.76
C LYS A 124 -2.15 13.70 -1.48
N MET A 125 -2.54 12.68 -0.72
CA MET A 125 -2.91 11.39 -1.30
C MET A 125 -4.24 11.46 -2.05
N VAL A 126 -5.20 12.24 -1.58
CA VAL A 126 -6.45 12.49 -2.31
C VAL A 126 -6.17 13.19 -3.63
N ALA A 127 -5.21 14.09 -3.67
CA ALA A 127 -4.83 14.75 -4.93
C ALA A 127 -4.25 13.75 -5.94
N ILE A 128 -3.59 12.70 -5.46
CA ILE A 128 -3.06 11.63 -6.32
C ILE A 128 -4.17 10.68 -6.75
N TYR A 129 -5.05 10.30 -5.81
CA TYR A 129 -6.11 9.32 -6.06
C TYR A 129 -7.38 9.76 -5.32
N ALA A 130 -8.23 10.50 -6.00
CA ALA A 130 -9.44 11.10 -5.44
C ALA A 130 -10.42 10.10 -4.79
N PRO A 131 -10.54 8.83 -5.26
CA PRO A 131 -11.46 7.89 -4.63
C PRO A 131 -11.24 7.64 -3.14
N TYR A 132 -10.08 8.00 -2.57
CA TYR A 132 -9.87 7.87 -1.13
C TYR A 132 -10.92 8.64 -0.32
N GLU A 133 -11.34 9.81 -0.77
CA GLU A 133 -12.38 10.57 -0.07
C GLU A 133 -13.70 9.81 -0.03
N LEU A 134 -14.07 9.21 -1.15
CA LEU A 134 -15.28 8.38 -1.21
C LEU A 134 -15.16 7.18 -0.27
N TYR A 135 -14.00 6.54 -0.25
CA TYR A 135 -13.78 5.38 0.62
C TYR A 135 -13.96 5.75 2.09
N GLN A 136 -13.49 6.93 2.51
CA GLN A 136 -13.67 7.37 3.90
C GLN A 136 -15.14 7.55 4.26
N THR A 137 -15.99 7.90 3.32
CA THR A 137 -17.43 8.03 3.58
C THR A 137 -18.13 6.68 3.76
N LYS A 138 -17.51 5.58 3.34
CA LYS A 138 -18.10 4.24 3.40
C LYS A 138 -17.83 3.53 4.72
N THR A 139 -17.01 4.09 5.59
CA THR A 139 -16.63 3.44 6.85
C THR A 139 -16.53 4.47 7.97
N ASP A 140 -16.85 4.03 9.19
CA ASP A 140 -16.71 4.86 10.39
C ASP A 140 -15.27 4.87 10.91
N ARG A 141 -14.44 3.89 10.52
CA ARG A 141 -13.04 3.92 10.93
C ARG A 141 -12.30 5.02 10.22
N GLN A 142 -11.34 5.64 10.90
CA GLN A 142 -10.43 6.55 10.24
C GLN A 142 -9.45 5.75 9.38
N ILE A 143 -9.45 6.00 8.08
CA ILE A 143 -8.54 5.31 7.16
C ILE A 143 -7.10 5.74 7.47
N PRO A 144 -6.21 4.79 7.81
CA PRO A 144 -4.85 5.16 8.16
C PRO A 144 -4.04 5.70 6.98
N VAL A 145 -3.24 6.72 7.27
CA VAL A 145 -2.19 7.20 6.39
C VAL A 145 -0.87 6.75 6.98
N VAL A 146 -0.10 6.00 6.22
CA VAL A 146 1.11 5.33 6.71
C VAL A 146 2.33 5.97 6.07
N VAL A 147 3.31 6.33 6.91
CA VAL A 147 4.60 6.86 6.46
C VAL A 147 5.62 5.74 6.54
N LEU A 148 6.35 5.53 5.44
CA LEU A 148 7.41 4.54 5.34
C LEU A 148 8.74 5.29 5.34
N GLU A 149 9.45 5.20 6.46
CA GLU A 149 10.74 5.86 6.65
C GLU A 149 11.86 4.89 6.32
N ARG A 150 12.69 5.22 5.33
CA ARG A 150 13.80 4.37 4.95
C ARG A 150 14.73 4.17 6.15
N SER A 151 15.02 2.94 6.46
CA SER A 151 15.91 2.60 7.57
C SER A 151 17.34 2.31 7.11
#